data_2d27c28e60f8bdb88d8f9626a59c8694
#
_entry.id   2d27c28e60f8bdb88d8f9626a59c8694
#
_cell.length_a   1.000
_cell.length_b   1.000
_cell.length_c   1.000
_cell.angle_alpha   90.00
_cell.angle_beta   90.00
_cell.angle_gamma   90.00
#
_symmetry.space_group_name_H-M   'P 1'
#
loop_
_entity.id
_entity.type
_entity.pdbx_description
1 polymer ?
#
loop_
_entity_poly.entity_id
_entity_poly.type
_entity_poly.pdbx_seq_one_letter_code
_entity_poly.pdbx_strand_id
1 'polypeptide(L)'
;MAIKQTSSKNIEKRPLGRIREMKKHTQEYFDLHSCVELLDAKSIIPNRQAYIQLVDYGYLQLMEIPGKDLGSMSYNEVMRTIENFETWLTRFGPNIQVETTTLPTNTDTQISDLRHHLNLVRQELSKISVNERRFLQLKDRELWLQTQIKVEESIRQEVYNTEFILWLFAPTTTELDELVRKAQTYGNNDFVPQEISYRKKIQIIKQYNNMNEKV
;
A
#
# COMPACT_ATOMS: atom_id res chain seq x y z
N MET A 1 28.25 -50.87 -42.15
CA MET A 1 28.14 -49.87 -41.10
C MET A 1 26.67 -49.44 -41.04
N ALA A 2 25.97 -49.80 -39.98
CA ALA A 2 24.55 -49.51 -39.84
C ALA A 2 24.40 -48.19 -38.97
N ILE A 3 23.70 -47.20 -39.51
CA ILE A 3 23.41 -45.95 -38.86
C ILE A 3 22.21 -46.17 -37.91
N LYS A 4 22.41 -46.05 -36.61
CA LYS A 4 21.36 -46.09 -35.60
C LYS A 4 20.47 -44.84 -35.71
N GLN A 5 19.18 -45.04 -35.97
CA GLN A 5 18.16 -44.02 -35.83
C GLN A 5 17.97 -43.69 -34.34
N THR A 6 18.19 -42.44 -33.99
CA THR A 6 17.88 -41.91 -32.67
C THR A 6 16.37 -41.65 -32.56
N SER A 7 15.74 -42.33 -31.59
CA SER A 7 14.32 -42.19 -31.27
C SER A 7 13.95 -40.75 -30.89
N SER A 8 12.89 -40.26 -31.50
CA SER A 8 12.24 -38.98 -31.15
C SER A 8 11.77 -38.98 -29.68
N LYS A 9 12.31 -38.09 -28.86
CA LYS A 9 11.81 -37.83 -27.52
C LYS A 9 10.37 -37.33 -27.62
N ASN A 10 9.45 -38.04 -26.98
CA ASN A 10 8.08 -37.59 -26.71
C ASN A 10 8.12 -36.25 -26.00
N ILE A 11 7.67 -35.21 -26.70
CA ILE A 11 7.37 -33.93 -26.07
C ILE A 11 6.03 -34.11 -25.35
N GLU A 12 6.07 -34.30 -24.04
CA GLU A 12 4.87 -34.26 -23.20
C GLU A 12 4.16 -32.93 -23.42
N LYS A 13 2.99 -33.01 -24.01
CA LYS A 13 2.09 -31.84 -24.12
C LYS A 13 1.65 -31.42 -22.70
N ARG A 14 2.17 -30.33 -22.22
CA ARG A 14 1.69 -29.70 -20.96
C ARG A 14 0.19 -29.47 -21.06
N PRO A 15 -0.62 -29.85 -20.04
CA PRO A 15 -2.06 -29.72 -20.10
C PRO A 15 -2.46 -28.25 -20.27
N LEU A 16 -3.38 -27.98 -21.17
CA LEU A 16 -3.90 -26.63 -21.50
C LEU A 16 -4.40 -25.84 -20.28
N GLY A 17 -4.81 -26.54 -19.22
CA GLY A 17 -5.22 -25.93 -17.94
C GLY A 17 -4.09 -25.17 -17.24
N ARG A 18 -2.86 -25.72 -17.23
CA ARG A 18 -1.69 -25.09 -16.61
C ARG A 18 -1.28 -23.78 -17.30
N ILE A 19 -1.42 -23.71 -18.63
CA ILE A 19 -1.14 -22.47 -19.38
C ILE A 19 -2.18 -21.40 -19.07
N ARG A 20 -3.44 -21.78 -18.81
CA ARG A 20 -4.52 -20.86 -18.46
C ARG A 20 -4.38 -20.31 -17.04
N GLU A 21 -3.93 -21.14 -16.09
CA GLU A 21 -3.62 -20.71 -14.72
C GLU A 21 -2.38 -19.79 -14.68
N MET A 22 -1.32 -20.11 -15.43
CA MET A 22 -0.16 -19.21 -15.53
C MET A 22 -0.53 -17.85 -16.13
N LYS A 23 -1.40 -17.81 -17.17
CA LYS A 23 -1.87 -16.54 -17.73
C LYS A 23 -2.73 -15.74 -16.72
N LYS A 24 -3.57 -16.42 -15.94
CA LYS A 24 -4.38 -15.78 -14.90
C LYS A 24 -3.50 -15.20 -13.80
N HIS A 25 -2.51 -15.94 -13.31
CA HIS A 25 -1.54 -15.45 -12.34
C HIS A 25 -0.75 -14.24 -12.88
N THR A 26 -0.27 -14.30 -14.10
CA THR A 26 0.45 -13.17 -14.70
C THR A 26 -0.42 -11.91 -14.81
N GLN A 27 -1.72 -12.05 -15.04
CA GLN A 27 -2.64 -10.91 -15.04
C GLN A 27 -2.93 -10.36 -13.63
N GLU A 28 -3.05 -11.21 -12.62
CA GLU A 28 -3.27 -10.78 -11.22
C GLU A 28 -2.07 -10.01 -10.64
N TYR A 29 -0.85 -10.33 -11.10
CA TYR A 29 0.38 -9.69 -10.64
C TYR A 29 0.94 -8.64 -11.61
N PHE A 30 0.26 -8.37 -12.70
CA PHE A 30 0.71 -7.39 -13.70
C PHE A 30 1.03 -6.02 -13.10
N ASP A 31 0.28 -5.63 -12.08
CA ASP A 31 0.48 -4.37 -11.37
C ASP A 31 1.74 -4.32 -10.49
N LEU A 32 2.37 -5.46 -10.22
CA LEU A 32 3.59 -5.57 -9.41
C LEU A 32 4.86 -5.59 -10.27
N HIS A 33 4.71 -5.77 -11.59
CA HIS A 33 5.80 -5.95 -12.52
C HIS A 33 5.94 -4.77 -13.46
N SER A 34 7.16 -4.38 -13.76
CA SER A 34 7.50 -3.37 -14.75
C SER A 34 8.59 -3.85 -15.71
N CYS A 35 8.87 -3.06 -16.75
CA CYS A 35 9.95 -3.35 -17.70
C CYS A 35 11.34 -3.34 -17.04
N VAL A 36 11.47 -2.65 -15.90
CA VAL A 36 12.70 -2.57 -15.10
C VAL A 36 12.33 -2.93 -13.67
N GLU A 37 12.26 -4.22 -13.38
CA GLU A 37 11.96 -4.70 -12.03
C GLU A 37 13.16 -4.50 -11.12
N LEU A 38 13.03 -3.58 -10.16
CA LEU A 38 14.01 -3.39 -9.10
C LEU A 38 13.77 -4.37 -7.95
N LEU A 39 12.51 -4.72 -7.72
CA LEU A 39 12.10 -5.70 -6.73
C LEU A 39 11.39 -6.87 -7.42
N ASP A 40 11.97 -8.05 -7.32
CA ASP A 40 11.43 -9.27 -7.92
C ASP A 40 10.34 -9.89 -7.05
N ALA A 41 9.17 -9.24 -7.02
CA ALA A 41 8.02 -9.64 -6.25
C ALA A 41 7.20 -10.70 -7.01
N LYS A 42 7.13 -11.92 -6.47
CA LYS A 42 6.37 -13.03 -7.05
C LYS A 42 4.88 -12.93 -6.81
N SER A 43 4.47 -12.61 -5.59
CA SER A 43 3.07 -12.56 -5.18
C SER A 43 2.87 -11.88 -3.83
N ILE A 44 1.66 -11.44 -3.55
CA ILE A 44 1.23 -11.05 -2.21
C ILE A 44 0.35 -12.17 -1.66
N ILE A 45 0.70 -12.69 -0.48
CA ILE A 45 -0.04 -13.79 0.15
C ILE A 45 -1.40 -13.26 0.62
N PRO A 46 -2.52 -13.93 0.31
CA PRO A 46 -3.86 -13.50 0.71
C PRO A 46 -4.16 -13.85 2.19
N ASN A 47 -3.34 -13.34 3.10
CA ASN A 47 -3.54 -13.44 4.55
C ASN A 47 -3.75 -12.03 5.13
N ARG A 48 -4.03 -11.94 6.44
CA ARG A 48 -4.24 -10.65 7.13
C ARG A 48 -3.04 -9.71 6.98
N GLN A 49 -1.84 -10.24 7.08
CA GLN A 49 -0.59 -9.49 7.02
C GLN A 49 -0.19 -9.10 5.59
N ALA A 50 -0.75 -9.78 4.57
CA ALA A 50 -0.45 -9.54 3.15
C ALA A 50 1.06 -9.46 2.89
N TYR A 51 1.81 -10.51 3.30
CA TYR A 51 3.24 -10.60 3.02
C TYR A 51 3.53 -10.72 1.54
N ILE A 52 4.61 -10.08 1.10
CA ILE A 52 5.07 -10.13 -0.28
C ILE A 52 6.07 -11.27 -0.39
N GLN A 53 5.80 -12.23 -1.25
CA GLN A 53 6.74 -13.30 -1.59
C GLN A 53 7.69 -12.81 -2.67
N LEU A 54 8.99 -12.89 -2.42
CA LEU A 54 10.04 -12.60 -3.39
C LEU A 54 10.44 -13.87 -4.16
N VAL A 55 11.05 -13.71 -5.35
CA VAL A 55 11.36 -14.86 -6.21
C VAL A 55 12.40 -15.78 -5.55
N ASP A 56 13.52 -15.25 -5.05
CA ASP A 56 14.62 -16.06 -4.53
C ASP A 56 15.03 -15.70 -3.08
N TYR A 57 14.34 -14.72 -2.46
CA TYR A 57 14.80 -14.11 -1.19
C TYR A 57 13.83 -14.29 -0.01
N GLY A 58 12.85 -15.18 -0.12
CA GLY A 58 11.86 -15.40 0.95
C GLY A 58 10.71 -14.40 0.91
N TYR A 59 10.50 -13.66 2.01
CA TYR A 59 9.33 -12.82 2.20
C TYR A 59 9.71 -11.40 2.65
N LEU A 60 8.87 -10.45 2.26
CA LEU A 60 9.00 -9.03 2.58
C LEU A 60 7.73 -8.55 3.28
N GLN A 61 7.89 -7.76 4.33
CA GLN A 61 6.83 -6.96 4.94
C GLN A 61 7.15 -5.49 4.83
N LEU A 62 6.16 -4.70 4.45
CA LEU A 62 6.21 -3.25 4.45
C LEU A 62 5.44 -2.71 5.63
N MET A 63 6.04 -1.79 6.37
CA MET A 63 5.42 -1.09 7.50
C MET A 63 5.64 0.41 7.36
N GLU A 64 4.68 1.20 7.81
CA GLU A 64 4.81 2.65 7.82
C GLU A 64 5.45 3.12 9.11
N ILE A 65 6.43 4.00 9.01
CA ILE A 65 6.99 4.73 10.14
C ILE A 65 6.22 6.06 10.25
N PRO A 66 5.40 6.26 11.30
CA PRO A 66 4.69 7.50 11.47
C PRO A 66 5.66 8.67 11.60
N GLY A 67 5.50 9.70 10.77
CA GLY A 67 6.26 10.92 10.88
C GLY A 67 5.95 11.66 12.18
N LYS A 68 6.95 12.31 12.78
CA LYS A 68 6.79 13.21 13.91
C LYS A 68 7.21 14.62 13.50
N ASP A 69 6.39 15.59 13.86
CA ASP A 69 6.75 17.00 13.69
C ASP A 69 7.72 17.43 14.79
N LEU A 70 9.02 17.24 14.54
CA LEU A 70 10.08 17.60 15.47
C LEU A 70 10.12 19.11 15.75
N GLY A 71 9.59 19.95 14.84
CA GLY A 71 9.56 21.40 15.02
C GLY A 71 8.58 21.89 16.07
N SER A 72 7.52 21.11 16.34
CA SER A 72 6.52 21.41 17.38
C SER A 72 6.85 20.82 18.75
N MET A 73 7.88 19.97 18.84
CA MET A 73 8.27 19.27 20.07
C MET A 73 9.29 20.08 20.88
N SER A 74 9.25 19.92 22.22
CA SER A 74 10.29 20.45 23.09
C SER A 74 11.63 19.74 22.88
N TYR A 75 12.73 20.39 23.23
CA TYR A 75 14.08 19.80 23.11
C TYR A 75 14.20 18.42 23.78
N ASN A 76 13.64 18.27 24.98
CA ASN A 76 13.67 17.01 25.73
C ASN A 76 12.87 15.89 25.03
N GLU A 77 11.75 16.22 24.40
CA GLU A 77 10.96 15.25 23.63
C GLU A 77 11.69 14.82 22.36
N VAL A 78 12.32 15.77 21.66
CA VAL A 78 13.16 15.46 20.50
C VAL A 78 14.30 14.50 20.88
N MET A 79 15.04 14.83 21.94
CA MET A 79 16.15 13.98 22.41
C MET A 79 15.68 12.59 22.80
N ARG A 80 14.56 12.48 23.55
CA ARG A 80 13.98 11.18 23.89
C ARG A 80 13.58 10.38 22.66
N THR A 81 13.00 11.03 21.64
CA THR A 81 12.63 10.35 20.40
C THR A 81 13.85 9.82 19.67
N ILE A 82 14.95 10.58 19.62
CA ILE A 82 16.21 10.17 19.01
C ILE A 82 16.82 8.97 19.79
N GLU A 83 16.89 9.04 21.11
CA GLU A 83 17.41 7.97 21.97
C GLU A 83 16.59 6.68 21.85
N ASN A 84 15.26 6.78 21.75
CA ASN A 84 14.40 5.64 21.53
C ASN A 84 14.60 5.01 20.15
N PHE A 85 14.80 5.83 19.12
CA PHE A 85 15.13 5.33 17.78
C PHE A 85 16.52 4.67 17.73
N GLU A 86 17.53 5.24 18.36
CA GLU A 86 18.85 4.66 18.50
C GLU A 86 18.77 3.29 19.24
N THR A 87 18.02 3.24 20.34
CA THR A 87 17.77 2.00 21.09
C THR A 87 17.09 0.96 20.22
N TRP A 88 16.11 1.36 19.41
CA TRP A 88 15.43 0.49 18.46
C TRP A 88 16.41 -0.07 17.42
N LEU A 89 17.23 0.77 16.79
CA LEU A 89 18.23 0.35 15.82
C LEU A 89 19.24 -0.64 16.41
N THR A 90 19.72 -0.36 17.63
CA THR A 90 20.73 -1.20 18.30
C THR A 90 20.16 -2.56 18.66
N ARG A 91 18.90 -2.63 19.12
CA ARG A 91 18.26 -3.88 19.55
C ARG A 91 17.70 -4.69 18.40
N PHE A 92 17.28 -4.00 17.35
CA PHE A 92 16.58 -4.66 16.25
C PHE A 92 17.54 -5.52 15.39
N GLY A 93 18.70 -5.05 15.01
CA GLY A 93 19.82 -5.78 14.40
C GLY A 93 19.62 -6.59 13.09
N PRO A 94 18.40 -6.84 12.57
CA PRO A 94 18.19 -7.58 11.34
C PRO A 94 18.43 -6.74 10.10
N ASN A 95 18.46 -7.40 8.95
CA ASN A 95 18.51 -6.72 7.65
C ASN A 95 17.21 -5.95 7.42
N ILE A 96 17.31 -4.64 7.42
CA ILE A 96 16.21 -3.71 7.19
C ILE A 96 16.61 -2.69 6.14
N GLN A 97 15.58 -2.14 5.49
CA GLN A 97 15.70 -0.96 4.64
C GLN A 97 14.65 0.05 5.09
N VAL A 98 15.02 1.32 5.18
CA VAL A 98 14.08 2.43 5.33
C VAL A 98 14.08 3.20 4.04
N GLU A 99 12.91 3.36 3.45
CA GLU A 99 12.72 4.07 2.20
C GLU A 99 11.79 5.27 2.43
N THR A 100 12.11 6.35 1.75
CA THR A 100 11.24 7.52 1.66
C THR A 100 10.50 7.44 0.34
N THR A 101 9.18 7.33 0.40
CA THR A 101 8.33 7.28 -0.79
C THR A 101 7.36 8.46 -0.79
N THR A 102 6.96 8.89 -1.98
CA THR A 102 6.01 10.00 -2.17
C THR A 102 4.72 9.42 -2.72
N LEU A 103 3.71 9.27 -1.87
CA LEU A 103 2.43 8.70 -2.24
C LEU A 103 1.33 9.76 -2.36
N PRO A 104 0.37 9.61 -3.28
CA PRO A 104 -0.78 10.50 -3.33
C PRO A 104 -1.58 10.43 -2.03
N THR A 105 -2.06 11.59 -1.60
CA THR A 105 -2.87 11.71 -0.39
C THR A 105 -4.15 10.88 -0.53
N ASN A 106 -4.40 10.00 0.44
CA ASN A 106 -5.59 9.17 0.44
C ASN A 106 -6.78 9.95 1.02
N THR A 107 -7.67 10.42 0.16
CA THR A 107 -8.93 11.10 0.52
C THR A 107 -10.17 10.23 0.27
N ASP A 108 -10.02 8.91 0.07
CA ASP A 108 -11.13 8.01 -0.26
C ASP A 108 -12.21 7.98 0.81
N THR A 109 -11.83 8.00 2.08
CA THR A 109 -12.77 8.03 3.22
C THR A 109 -13.58 9.32 3.21
N GLN A 110 -12.92 10.48 3.07
CA GLN A 110 -13.55 11.79 3.01
C GLN A 110 -14.52 11.90 1.82
N ILE A 111 -14.08 11.44 0.64
CA ILE A 111 -14.93 11.40 -0.55
C ILE A 111 -16.15 10.49 -0.35
N SER A 112 -15.98 9.32 0.28
CA SER A 112 -17.05 8.39 0.59
C SER A 112 -18.09 9.01 1.52
N ASP A 113 -17.65 9.67 2.59
CA ASP A 113 -18.51 10.35 3.56
C ASP A 113 -19.26 11.52 2.91
N LEU A 114 -18.58 12.34 2.13
CA LEU A 114 -19.22 13.43 1.39
C LEU A 114 -20.27 12.92 0.40
N ARG A 115 -20.00 11.84 -0.32
CA ARG A 115 -20.97 11.20 -1.23
C ARG A 115 -22.16 10.62 -0.49
N HIS A 116 -21.94 10.02 0.69
CA HIS A 116 -23.03 9.56 1.55
C HIS A 116 -23.94 10.72 1.95
N HIS A 117 -23.39 11.81 2.46
CA HIS A 117 -24.14 13.01 2.82
C HIS A 117 -24.87 13.64 1.63
N LEU A 118 -24.24 13.67 0.46
CA LEU A 118 -24.86 14.13 -0.78
C LEU A 118 -26.11 13.32 -1.14
N ASN A 119 -26.04 11.99 -0.99
CA ASN A 119 -27.18 11.11 -1.23
C ASN A 119 -28.32 11.37 -0.25
N LEU A 120 -28.04 11.62 1.03
CA LEU A 120 -29.06 11.98 2.04
C LEU A 120 -29.76 13.30 1.66
N VAL A 121 -28.99 14.34 1.29
CA VAL A 121 -29.54 15.63 0.85
C VAL A 121 -30.42 15.49 -0.38
N ARG A 122 -30.03 14.67 -1.35
CA ARG A 122 -30.84 14.39 -2.54
C ARG A 122 -32.14 13.64 -2.21
N GLN A 123 -32.11 12.71 -1.27
CA GLN A 123 -33.32 12.01 -0.77
C GLN A 123 -34.28 13.00 -0.07
N GLU A 124 -33.78 13.96 0.70
CA GLU A 124 -34.61 14.98 1.31
C GLU A 124 -35.21 15.92 0.24
N LEU A 125 -34.40 16.36 -0.72
CA LEU A 125 -34.84 17.21 -1.85
C LEU A 125 -36.00 16.57 -2.63
N SER A 126 -35.99 15.27 -2.82
CA SER A 126 -37.04 14.55 -3.53
C SER A 126 -38.39 14.53 -2.80
N LYS A 127 -38.42 14.85 -1.50
CA LYS A 127 -39.63 14.82 -0.66
C LYS A 127 -40.21 16.20 -0.38
N ILE A 128 -39.50 17.29 -0.70
CA ILE A 128 -39.85 18.67 -0.34
C ILE A 128 -40.33 19.43 -1.59
N SER A 129 -41.34 20.28 -1.41
CA SER A 129 -41.84 21.16 -2.48
C SER A 129 -40.82 22.26 -2.83
N VAL A 130 -40.72 22.60 -4.12
CA VAL A 130 -39.78 23.60 -4.67
C VAL A 130 -40.00 25.00 -4.06
N ASN A 131 -41.22 25.30 -3.59
CA ASN A 131 -41.56 26.59 -3.02
C ASN A 131 -41.19 26.77 -1.55
N GLU A 132 -40.62 25.77 -0.91
CA GLU A 132 -40.23 25.85 0.49
C GLU A 132 -38.83 26.47 0.65
N ARG A 133 -38.68 27.36 1.65
CA ARG A 133 -37.35 27.93 1.99
C ARG A 133 -36.30 26.84 2.24
N ARG A 134 -36.71 25.70 2.78
CA ARG A 134 -35.85 24.54 3.03
C ARG A 134 -35.31 23.94 1.75
N PHE A 135 -36.06 23.97 0.65
CA PHE A 135 -35.61 23.49 -0.65
C PHE A 135 -34.36 24.26 -1.12
N LEU A 136 -34.36 25.60 -1.01
CA LEU A 136 -33.21 26.43 -1.37
C LEU A 136 -31.99 26.10 -0.52
N GLN A 137 -32.16 25.96 0.79
CA GLN A 137 -31.08 25.60 1.71
C GLN A 137 -30.47 24.23 1.37
N LEU A 138 -31.30 23.24 1.03
CA LEU A 138 -30.80 21.92 0.62
C LEU A 138 -30.12 21.96 -0.73
N LYS A 139 -30.56 22.82 -1.67
CA LYS A 139 -29.89 23.05 -2.94
C LYS A 139 -28.49 23.66 -2.76
N ASP A 140 -28.35 24.66 -1.92
CA ASP A 140 -27.06 25.26 -1.58
C ASP A 140 -26.14 24.21 -0.93
N ARG A 141 -26.67 23.37 -0.04
CA ARG A 141 -25.92 22.29 0.59
C ARG A 141 -25.50 21.21 -0.44
N GLU A 142 -26.36 20.86 -1.38
CA GLU A 142 -26.03 19.94 -2.48
C GLU A 142 -24.85 20.47 -3.30
N LEU A 143 -24.91 21.74 -3.69
CA LEU A 143 -23.84 22.39 -4.46
C LEU A 143 -22.52 22.44 -3.68
N TRP A 144 -22.59 22.78 -2.39
CA TRP A 144 -21.42 22.78 -1.52
C TRP A 144 -20.77 21.39 -1.42
N LEU A 145 -21.58 20.34 -1.17
CA LEU A 145 -21.06 18.95 -1.11
C LEU A 145 -20.42 18.51 -2.43
N GLN A 146 -21.01 18.84 -3.57
CA GLN A 146 -20.43 18.56 -4.89
C GLN A 146 -19.10 19.28 -5.08
N THR A 147 -19.00 20.53 -4.63
CA THR A 147 -17.76 21.30 -4.69
C THR A 147 -16.67 20.68 -3.80
N GLN A 148 -17.02 20.28 -2.57
CA GLN A 148 -16.06 19.62 -1.67
C GLN A 148 -15.58 18.30 -2.23
N ILE A 149 -16.44 17.48 -2.84
CA ILE A 149 -16.01 16.23 -3.50
C ILE A 149 -14.98 16.52 -4.59
N LYS A 150 -15.19 17.53 -5.42
CA LYS A 150 -14.22 17.91 -6.46
C LYS A 150 -12.89 18.40 -5.87
N VAL A 151 -12.93 19.14 -4.77
CA VAL A 151 -11.71 19.57 -4.06
C VAL A 151 -10.93 18.37 -3.54
N GLU A 152 -11.61 17.42 -2.88
CA GLU A 152 -10.95 16.20 -2.39
C GLU A 152 -10.39 15.32 -3.52
N GLU A 153 -11.10 15.24 -4.65
CA GLU A 153 -10.61 14.54 -5.85
C GLU A 153 -9.37 15.24 -6.46
N SER A 154 -9.31 16.58 -6.43
CA SER A 154 -8.12 17.35 -6.86
C SER A 154 -6.95 17.14 -5.91
N ILE A 155 -7.19 17.20 -4.58
CA ILE A 155 -6.18 16.92 -3.57
C ILE A 155 -5.56 15.54 -3.78
N ARG A 156 -6.37 14.53 -4.02
CA ARG A 156 -5.89 13.16 -4.30
C ARG A 156 -4.99 13.09 -5.53
N GLN A 157 -5.21 13.93 -6.54
CA GLN A 157 -4.42 13.93 -7.78
C GLN A 157 -3.15 14.78 -7.69
N GLU A 158 -3.18 15.87 -6.92
CA GLU A 158 -2.15 16.90 -6.93
C GLU A 158 -1.27 16.89 -5.69
N VAL A 159 -1.79 16.40 -4.55
CA VAL A 159 -1.07 16.45 -3.27
C VAL A 159 -0.46 15.09 -2.96
N TYR A 160 0.85 15.08 -2.82
CA TYR A 160 1.64 13.91 -2.46
C TYR A 160 2.23 14.08 -1.06
N ASN A 161 2.12 13.04 -0.26
CA ASN A 161 2.74 12.98 1.05
C ASN A 161 4.03 12.18 0.99
N THR A 162 5.06 12.70 1.64
CA THR A 162 6.28 11.94 1.90
C THR A 162 6.05 11.00 3.07
N GLU A 163 6.23 9.72 2.81
CA GLU A 163 6.07 8.66 3.80
C GLU A 163 7.35 7.87 3.99
N PHE A 164 7.59 7.38 5.20
CA PHE A 164 8.74 6.56 5.54
C PHE A 164 8.27 5.11 5.67
N ILE A 165 8.81 4.24 4.84
CA ILE A 165 8.44 2.83 4.78
C ILE A 165 9.60 1.98 5.27
N LEU A 166 9.34 1.16 6.28
CA LEU A 166 10.26 0.15 6.79
C LEU A 166 10.04 -1.15 6.02
N TRP A 167 11.11 -1.68 5.44
CA TRP A 167 11.15 -2.94 4.73
C TRP A 167 11.81 -3.99 5.61
N LEU A 168 11.11 -5.10 5.87
CA LEU A 168 11.56 -6.21 6.69
C LEU A 168 11.66 -7.46 5.82
N PHE A 169 12.83 -8.08 5.79
CA PHE A 169 13.09 -9.28 4.99
C PHE A 169 13.32 -10.49 5.89
N ALA A 170 12.69 -11.63 5.55
CA ALA A 170 12.94 -12.90 6.23
C ALA A 170 12.80 -14.09 5.26
N PRO A 171 13.53 -15.20 5.50
CA PRO A 171 13.41 -16.43 4.72
C PRO A 171 12.03 -17.08 4.83
N THR A 172 11.38 -16.96 5.99
CA THR A 172 10.09 -17.58 6.31
C THR A 172 9.07 -16.57 6.84
N THR A 173 7.80 -16.88 6.69
CA THR A 173 6.72 -16.04 7.22
C THR A 173 6.73 -16.01 8.77
N THR A 174 7.13 -17.10 9.43
CA THR A 174 7.22 -17.17 10.89
C THR A 174 8.29 -16.22 11.43
N GLU A 175 9.47 -16.20 10.80
CA GLU A 175 10.53 -15.27 11.16
C GLU A 175 10.10 -13.81 10.88
N LEU A 176 9.35 -13.60 9.79
CA LEU A 176 8.83 -12.28 9.45
C LEU A 176 7.81 -11.78 10.49
N ASP A 177 6.92 -12.68 10.99
CA ASP A 177 6.01 -12.37 12.10
C ASP A 177 6.76 -11.96 13.38
N GLU A 178 7.85 -12.63 13.68
CA GLU A 178 8.71 -12.27 14.83
C GLU A 178 9.39 -10.92 14.63
N LEU A 179 9.88 -10.63 13.41
CA LEU A 179 10.49 -9.34 13.07
C LEU A 179 9.49 -8.20 13.20
N VAL A 180 8.28 -8.37 12.69
CA VAL A 180 7.19 -7.38 12.82
C VAL A 180 6.92 -7.08 14.30
N ARG A 181 6.76 -8.13 15.12
CA ARG A 181 6.53 -7.97 16.55
C ARG A 181 7.69 -7.25 17.25
N LYS A 182 8.93 -7.60 16.94
CA LYS A 182 10.13 -6.93 17.49
C LYS A 182 10.18 -5.47 17.04
N ALA A 183 9.90 -5.18 15.77
CA ALA A 183 9.87 -3.81 15.24
C ALA A 183 8.87 -2.93 16.01
N GLN A 184 7.72 -3.47 16.35
CA GLN A 184 6.67 -2.75 17.09
C GLN A 184 6.97 -2.58 18.58
N THR A 185 7.77 -3.48 19.20
CA THR A 185 7.97 -3.47 20.66
C THR A 185 9.25 -2.77 21.11
N TYR A 186 10.29 -2.73 20.29
CA TYR A 186 11.62 -2.26 20.73
C TYR A 186 11.75 -0.73 20.79
N GLY A 187 10.82 0.01 20.25
CA GLY A 187 10.83 1.48 20.18
C GLY A 187 10.22 2.20 21.38
N ASN A 188 9.99 1.53 22.50
CA ASN A 188 9.49 2.11 23.77
C ASN A 188 8.21 2.96 23.59
N ASN A 189 7.30 2.56 22.72
CA ASN A 189 6.09 3.28 22.30
C ASN A 189 6.31 4.62 21.59
N ASP A 190 7.53 5.08 21.43
CA ASP A 190 7.86 6.31 20.70
C ASP A 190 8.10 6.03 19.20
N PHE A 191 8.67 4.87 18.89
CA PHE A 191 8.91 4.40 17.53
C PHE A 191 8.19 3.08 17.31
N VAL A 192 6.98 3.16 16.76
CA VAL A 192 6.12 1.99 16.52
C VAL A 192 5.70 1.96 15.07
N PRO A 193 6.42 1.19 14.22
CA PRO A 193 6.02 0.98 12.83
C PRO A 193 4.61 0.37 12.75
N GLN A 194 3.80 0.88 11.82
CA GLN A 194 2.41 0.48 11.64
C GLN A 194 2.23 -0.42 10.42
N GLU A 195 1.28 -1.35 10.53
CA GLU A 195 0.90 -2.18 9.38
C GLU A 195 0.18 -1.34 8.33
N ILE A 196 0.49 -1.58 7.05
CA ILE A 196 -0.13 -0.91 5.93
C ILE A 196 -1.09 -1.83 5.18
N SER A 197 -2.10 -1.22 4.56
CA SER A 197 -3.13 -1.96 3.83
C SER A 197 -2.56 -2.66 2.59
N TYR A 198 -3.24 -3.72 2.14
CA TYR A 198 -2.92 -4.44 0.90
C TYR A 198 -2.81 -3.50 -0.31
N ARG A 199 -3.75 -2.57 -0.46
CA ARG A 199 -3.75 -1.58 -1.57
C ARG A 199 -2.52 -0.68 -1.52
N LYS A 200 -2.15 -0.21 -0.33
CA LYS A 200 -0.98 0.65 -0.14
C LYS A 200 0.32 -0.11 -0.44
N LYS A 201 0.41 -1.40 -0.12
CA LYS A 201 1.56 -2.25 -0.49
C LYS A 201 1.73 -2.34 -2.00
N ILE A 202 0.65 -2.61 -2.74
CA ILE A 202 0.68 -2.63 -4.21
C ILE A 202 1.17 -1.29 -4.75
N GLN A 203 0.64 -0.19 -4.23
CA GLN A 203 1.01 1.15 -4.66
C GLN A 203 2.49 1.44 -4.43
N ILE A 204 3.04 1.08 -3.26
CA ILE A 204 4.47 1.23 -2.95
C ILE A 204 5.33 0.42 -3.91
N ILE A 205 4.98 -0.86 -4.15
CA ILE A 205 5.74 -1.72 -5.06
C ILE A 205 5.69 -1.20 -6.50
N LYS A 206 4.52 -0.76 -6.96
CA LYS A 206 4.39 -0.13 -8.28
C LYS A 206 5.30 1.09 -8.42
N GLN A 207 5.30 1.97 -7.43
CA GLN A 207 6.11 3.16 -7.44
C GLN A 207 7.61 2.81 -7.36
N TYR A 208 7.98 1.84 -6.55
CA TYR A 208 9.37 1.38 -6.43
C TYR A 208 9.89 0.81 -7.74
N ASN A 209 9.09 -0.01 -8.42
CA ASN A 209 9.45 -0.58 -9.71
C ASN A 209 9.34 0.40 -10.89
N ASN A 210 8.58 1.49 -10.74
CA ASN A 210 8.32 2.49 -11.79
C ASN A 210 8.57 3.91 -11.27
N MET A 211 9.79 4.20 -10.84
CA MET A 211 10.16 5.48 -10.20
C MET A 211 9.83 6.74 -11.02
N ASN A 212 9.65 6.59 -12.33
CA ASN A 212 9.33 7.71 -13.23
C ASN A 212 7.83 7.89 -13.51
N GLU A 213 6.99 6.98 -13.04
CA GLU A 213 5.54 7.08 -13.23
C GLU A 213 4.88 7.62 -11.96
N LYS A 214 3.99 8.60 -12.14
CA LYS A 214 3.05 9.01 -11.08
C LYS A 214 1.98 7.91 -10.97
N VAL A 215 2.05 7.12 -9.92
CA VAL A 215 1.13 5.99 -9.66
C VAL A 215 -0.14 6.48 -8.97
#